data_f6abc72df7409ff4bd80f119db8feaf5
#
_entry.id   f6abc72df7409ff4bd80f119db8feaf5
#
_cell.length_a   1.000
_cell.length_b   1.000
_cell.length_c   1.000
_cell.angle_alpha   90.00
_cell.angle_beta   90.00
_cell.angle_gamma   90.00
#
_symmetry.space_group_name_H-M   'P 1'
#
loop_
_entity.id
_entity.type
_entity.pdbx_description
1 polymer ?
#
loop_
_entity_poly.entity_id
_entity_poly.type
_entity_poly.pdbx_seq_one_letter_code
_entity_poly.pdbx_strand_id
1 'polypeptide(L)'
;MRSHVRMIPIGVILTAALLFIATTVKSQAPAQAAQVWEYSSVTGMPVTNTSTLSGLTPAWESSATICYATAQGCSRERLAKTVSNQGEGAEALMMATAKLGAEGWELATSTEVLDGNYPKRVLYFRRLKSGSK
;
A
#
# COMPACT_ATOMS: atom_id res chain seq x y z
N MET A 1 -58.98 17.34 -59.72
CA MET A 1 -58.13 17.22 -58.58
C MET A 1 -57.26 15.95 -58.68
N ARG A 2 -55.96 16.10 -58.98
CA ARG A 2 -55.03 14.97 -59.04
C ARG A 2 -54.18 14.94 -57.80
N SER A 3 -54.40 13.90 -56.98
CA SER A 3 -53.68 13.65 -55.76
C SER A 3 -52.32 13.04 -56.11
N HIS A 4 -51.23 13.78 -55.88
CA HIS A 4 -49.88 13.25 -56.01
C HIS A 4 -49.46 12.59 -54.69
N VAL A 5 -49.56 11.27 -54.63
CA VAL A 5 -48.98 10.47 -53.55
C VAL A 5 -47.46 10.47 -53.78
N ARG A 6 -46.71 11.18 -52.89
CA ARG A 6 -45.23 11.13 -52.88
C ARG A 6 -44.80 9.82 -52.22
N MET A 7 -44.35 8.88 -53.02
CA MET A 7 -43.67 7.70 -52.50
C MET A 7 -42.33 8.13 -51.96
N ILE A 8 -42.18 8.08 -50.66
CA ILE A 8 -40.89 8.21 -49.98
C ILE A 8 -40.16 6.88 -50.16
N PRO A 9 -38.95 6.85 -50.70
CA PRO A 9 -38.24 5.59 -50.96
C PRO A 9 -37.87 4.94 -49.62
N ILE A 10 -38.43 3.77 -49.37
CA ILE A 10 -38.20 2.93 -48.16
C ILE A 10 -36.71 2.62 -47.95
N GLY A 11 -35.88 2.75 -48.99
CA GLY A 11 -34.44 2.50 -48.89
C GLY A 11 -33.66 3.44 -48.00
N VAL A 12 -34.13 4.69 -47.75
CA VAL A 12 -33.40 5.69 -46.92
C VAL A 12 -33.54 5.40 -45.44
N ILE A 13 -34.63 4.75 -45.03
CA ILE A 13 -34.91 4.44 -43.62
C ILE A 13 -34.04 3.24 -43.14
N LEU A 14 -33.78 2.26 -44.03
CA LEU A 14 -32.99 1.07 -43.70
C LEU A 14 -31.48 1.39 -43.53
N THR A 15 -30.94 2.34 -44.30
CA THR A 15 -29.54 2.73 -44.15
C THR A 15 -29.25 3.55 -42.89
N ALA A 16 -30.23 4.36 -42.44
CA ALA A 16 -30.10 5.11 -41.17
C ALA A 16 -30.09 4.18 -39.94
N ALA A 17 -30.88 3.09 -39.97
CA ALA A 17 -30.94 2.12 -38.87
C ALA A 17 -29.65 1.31 -38.72
N LEU A 18 -28.97 0.97 -39.84
CA LEU A 18 -27.69 0.24 -39.82
C LEU A 18 -26.51 1.10 -39.32
N LEU A 19 -26.53 2.40 -39.58
CA LEU A 19 -25.52 3.34 -39.05
C LEU A 19 -25.64 3.56 -37.54
N PHE A 20 -26.82 3.47 -36.97
CA PHE A 20 -27.02 3.62 -35.53
C PHE A 20 -26.56 2.40 -34.70
N ILE A 21 -26.53 1.20 -35.27
CA ILE A 21 -26.10 -0.02 -34.60
C ILE A 21 -24.56 -0.07 -34.54
N ALA A 22 -23.84 0.52 -35.50
CA ALA A 22 -22.38 0.52 -35.52
C ALA A 22 -21.72 1.45 -34.47
N THR A 23 -22.46 2.42 -33.93
CA THR A 23 -21.88 3.40 -32.96
C THR A 23 -22.03 3.00 -31.50
N THR A 24 -22.72 1.90 -31.19
CA THR A 24 -22.91 1.44 -29.80
C THR A 24 -21.94 0.37 -29.33
N VAL A 25 -20.96 -0.02 -30.13
CA VAL A 25 -19.81 -0.78 -29.62
C VAL A 25 -18.96 0.18 -28.81
N LYS A 26 -19.42 0.48 -27.59
CA LYS A 26 -18.52 1.02 -26.57
C LYS A 26 -17.36 0.02 -26.49
N SER A 27 -16.19 0.42 -27.00
CA SER A 27 -14.94 -0.21 -26.68
C SER A 27 -14.87 -0.26 -25.16
N GLN A 28 -15.26 -1.39 -24.57
CA GLN A 28 -14.93 -1.66 -23.18
C GLN A 28 -13.41 -1.73 -23.17
N ALA A 29 -12.78 -0.63 -22.72
CA ALA A 29 -11.38 -0.67 -22.38
C ALA A 29 -11.16 -1.94 -21.54
N PRO A 30 -10.16 -2.78 -21.84
CA PRO A 30 -9.93 -3.99 -21.08
C PRO A 30 -9.91 -3.60 -19.63
N ALA A 31 -10.76 -4.26 -18.81
CA ALA A 31 -10.82 -4.00 -17.39
C ALA A 31 -9.39 -4.14 -16.87
N GLN A 32 -8.79 -3.02 -16.49
CA GLN A 32 -7.44 -3.02 -15.92
C GLN A 32 -7.48 -3.99 -14.74
N ALA A 33 -6.70 -5.07 -14.83
CA ALA A 33 -6.63 -6.05 -13.75
C ALA A 33 -6.37 -5.29 -12.46
N ALA A 34 -7.25 -5.48 -11.47
CA ALA A 34 -7.16 -4.75 -10.22
C ALA A 34 -5.78 -5.00 -9.60
N GLN A 35 -5.01 -3.94 -9.41
CA GLN A 35 -3.72 -4.03 -8.75
C GLN A 35 -3.93 -4.45 -7.31
N VAL A 36 -3.37 -5.60 -6.93
CA VAL A 36 -3.43 -6.10 -5.57
C VAL A 36 -2.20 -5.58 -4.82
N TRP A 37 -2.44 -4.91 -3.71
CA TRP A 37 -1.40 -4.36 -2.84
C TRP A 37 -1.20 -5.24 -1.61
N GLU A 38 0.05 -5.40 -1.20
CA GLU A 38 0.42 -5.88 0.11
C GLU A 38 0.77 -4.69 1.00
N TYR A 39 0.52 -4.83 2.30
CA TYR A 39 0.75 -3.77 3.28
C TYR A 39 1.64 -4.26 4.41
N SER A 40 2.45 -3.36 4.93
CA SER A 40 3.29 -3.57 6.09
C SER A 40 3.32 -2.30 6.95
N SER A 41 3.63 -2.45 8.24
CA SER A 41 3.91 -1.31 9.10
C SER A 41 5.16 -1.56 9.93
N VAL A 42 5.85 -0.48 10.28
CA VAL A 42 7.00 -0.51 11.19
C VAL A 42 6.71 0.40 12.36
N THR A 43 6.85 -0.14 13.57
CA THR A 43 6.73 0.62 14.81
C THR A 43 8.07 0.64 15.51
N GLY A 44 8.64 1.83 15.72
CA GLY A 44 9.79 2.03 16.57
C GLY A 44 9.39 1.95 18.05
N MET A 45 10.21 1.30 18.85
CA MET A 45 10.01 1.20 20.29
C MET A 45 10.95 2.17 21.00
N PRO A 46 10.57 2.69 22.17
CA PRO A 46 11.49 3.46 23.01
C PRO A 46 12.77 2.67 23.31
N VAL A 47 13.89 3.36 23.39
CA VAL A 47 15.16 2.75 23.80
C VAL A 47 15.03 2.24 25.24
N THR A 48 15.41 1.00 25.44
CA THR A 48 15.38 0.36 26.76
C THR A 48 16.79 0.15 27.28
N ASN A 49 16.98 0.36 28.59
CA ASN A 49 18.22 0.02 29.27
C ASN A 49 18.22 -1.49 29.53
N THR A 50 19.20 -2.20 28.99
CA THR A 50 19.36 -3.64 29.15
C THR A 50 20.48 -4.00 30.14
N SER A 51 21.00 -3.02 30.89
CA SER A 51 22.03 -3.32 31.92
C SER A 51 21.44 -4.30 32.94
N THR A 52 21.95 -5.51 32.91
CA THR A 52 21.75 -6.50 33.94
C THR A 52 22.58 -6.10 35.18
N LEU A 53 22.15 -6.53 36.36
CA LEU A 53 22.68 -6.22 37.71
C LEU A 53 24.20 -6.48 37.92
N SER A 54 24.98 -6.75 36.89
CA SER A 54 26.37 -7.18 36.96
C SER A 54 27.43 -6.07 36.80
N GLY A 55 27.11 -4.80 37.10
CA GLY A 55 28.12 -3.73 37.21
C GLY A 55 28.86 -3.34 35.91
N LEU A 56 28.40 -3.84 34.77
CA LEU A 56 28.92 -3.49 33.46
C LEU A 56 28.24 -2.21 32.92
N THR A 57 28.94 -1.51 32.04
CA THR A 57 28.44 -0.31 31.35
C THR A 57 27.00 -0.48 30.91
N PRO A 58 26.11 0.50 31.16
CA PRO A 58 24.72 0.40 30.75
C PRO A 58 24.65 0.19 29.22
N ALA A 59 24.06 -0.92 28.82
CA ALA A 59 23.77 -1.18 27.41
C ALA A 59 22.35 -0.71 27.11
N TRP A 60 22.21 -0.02 26.01
CA TRP A 60 20.92 0.44 25.51
C TRP A 60 20.52 -0.40 24.30
N GLU A 61 19.24 -0.70 24.17
CA GLU A 61 18.69 -1.41 23.00
C GLU A 61 17.66 -0.52 22.29
N SER A 62 17.93 -0.27 21.02
CA SER A 62 16.93 0.25 20.08
C SER A 62 16.22 -0.93 19.43
N SER A 63 14.90 -0.90 19.36
CA SER A 63 14.15 -1.97 18.68
C SER A 63 13.01 -1.42 17.82
N ALA A 64 12.67 -2.17 16.80
CA ALA A 64 11.53 -1.90 15.92
C ALA A 64 10.81 -3.21 15.60
N THR A 65 9.50 -3.12 15.38
CA THR A 65 8.68 -4.26 14.97
C THR A 65 8.12 -3.99 13.59
N ILE A 66 8.38 -4.90 12.65
CA ILE A 66 7.74 -4.96 11.34
C ILE A 66 6.50 -5.83 11.47
N CYS A 67 5.39 -5.37 10.95
CA CYS A 67 4.13 -6.12 10.87
C CYS A 67 3.75 -6.27 9.40
N TYR A 68 3.84 -7.47 8.85
CA TYR A 68 3.36 -7.80 7.51
C TYR A 68 1.89 -8.19 7.60
N ALA A 69 1.02 -7.43 6.93
CA ALA A 69 -0.42 -7.71 6.93
C ALA A 69 -0.72 -9.04 6.24
N THR A 70 -1.50 -9.88 6.90
CA THR A 70 -1.98 -11.17 6.39
C THR A 70 -3.49 -11.25 6.52
N ALA A 71 -4.12 -12.26 5.90
CA ALA A 71 -5.56 -12.48 6.05
C ALA A 71 -5.97 -12.80 7.50
N GLN A 72 -5.06 -13.31 8.31
CA GLN A 72 -5.28 -13.66 9.72
C GLN A 72 -4.82 -12.58 10.70
N GLY A 73 -4.35 -11.45 10.20
CA GLY A 73 -3.86 -10.34 11.01
C GLY A 73 -2.47 -9.88 10.61
N CYS A 74 -1.46 -10.10 11.46
CA CYS A 74 -0.13 -9.55 11.27
C CYS A 74 0.94 -10.59 11.60
N SER A 75 1.80 -10.89 10.63
CA SER A 75 3.06 -11.59 10.89
C SER A 75 4.11 -10.59 11.37
N ARG A 76 4.71 -10.82 12.53
CA ARG A 76 5.61 -9.87 13.18
C ARG A 76 7.06 -10.31 13.12
N GLU A 77 7.93 -9.36 12.82
CA GLU A 77 9.38 -9.50 12.90
C GLU A 77 9.94 -8.39 13.78
N ARG A 78 10.74 -8.74 14.78
CA ARG A 78 11.42 -7.75 15.63
C ARG A 78 12.86 -7.60 15.18
N LEU A 79 13.29 -6.35 15.02
CA LEU A 79 14.69 -5.98 14.81
C LEU A 79 15.15 -5.23 16.06
N ALA A 80 16.34 -5.56 16.54
CA ALA A 80 16.94 -4.91 17.70
C ALA A 80 18.42 -4.66 17.45
N LYS A 81 18.93 -3.56 18.02
CA LYS A 81 20.34 -3.17 17.94
C LYS A 81 20.78 -2.60 19.29
N THR A 82 21.92 -3.08 19.77
CA THR A 82 22.59 -2.44 20.91
C THR A 82 23.14 -1.10 20.46
N VAL A 83 22.89 -0.06 21.23
CA VAL A 83 23.29 1.32 20.96
C VAL A 83 24.05 1.89 22.15
N SER A 84 24.87 2.92 21.89
CA SER A 84 25.75 3.50 22.90
C SER A 84 25.01 4.43 23.87
N ASN A 85 23.92 5.02 23.42
CA ASN A 85 23.16 6.00 24.18
C ASN A 85 21.69 6.08 23.71
N GLN A 86 20.86 6.77 24.47
CA GLN A 86 19.43 6.96 24.15
C GLN A 86 19.20 7.75 22.83
N GLY A 87 20.13 8.61 22.42
CA GLY A 87 20.01 9.42 21.20
C GLY A 87 20.02 8.57 19.92
N GLU A 88 20.52 7.34 19.99
CA GLU A 88 20.55 6.38 18.86
C GLU A 88 19.25 5.56 18.76
N GLY A 89 18.17 6.01 19.38
CA GLY A 89 16.88 5.30 19.43
C GLY A 89 16.23 5.02 18.07
N ALA A 90 16.60 5.76 17.02
CA ALA A 90 16.07 5.56 15.67
C ALA A 90 16.77 4.43 14.88
N GLU A 91 17.86 3.87 15.36
CA GLU A 91 18.69 2.91 14.62
C GLU A 91 17.90 1.68 14.15
N ALA A 92 17.15 1.03 15.05
CA ALA A 92 16.35 -0.13 14.66
C ALA A 92 15.21 0.23 13.68
N LEU A 93 14.62 1.43 13.82
CA LEU A 93 13.62 1.93 12.89
C LEU A 93 14.22 2.14 11.49
N MET A 94 15.42 2.70 11.41
CA MET A 94 16.14 2.86 10.14
C MET A 94 16.50 1.51 9.51
N MET A 95 16.96 0.55 10.32
CA MET A 95 17.24 -0.81 9.83
C MET A 95 15.99 -1.48 9.26
N ALA A 96 14.85 -1.38 9.95
CA ALA A 96 13.58 -1.93 9.49
C ALA A 96 13.11 -1.28 8.18
N THR A 97 13.26 0.04 8.08
CA THR A 97 12.93 0.81 6.87
C THR A 97 13.82 0.40 5.69
N ALA A 98 15.13 0.29 5.91
CA ALA A 98 16.08 -0.14 4.88
C ALA A 98 15.80 -1.57 4.40
N LYS A 99 15.47 -2.49 5.32
CA LYS A 99 15.08 -3.86 4.99
C LYS A 99 13.85 -3.88 4.07
N LEU A 100 12.77 -3.18 4.46
CA LEU A 100 11.56 -3.11 3.64
C LEU A 100 11.83 -2.48 2.27
N GLY A 101 12.63 -1.42 2.19
CA GLY A 101 13.04 -0.82 0.92
C GLY A 101 13.76 -1.80 0.00
N ALA A 102 14.68 -2.61 0.56
CA ALA A 102 15.38 -3.66 -0.18
C ALA A 102 14.43 -4.78 -0.68
N GLU A 103 13.32 -5.02 0.01
CA GLU A 103 12.27 -5.98 -0.37
C GLU A 103 11.23 -5.37 -1.35
N GLY A 104 11.43 -4.13 -1.82
CA GLY A 104 10.55 -3.46 -2.78
C GLY A 104 9.29 -2.83 -2.17
N TRP A 105 9.30 -2.59 -0.86
CA TRP A 105 8.23 -1.86 -0.20
C TRP A 105 8.43 -0.34 -0.35
N GLU A 106 7.36 0.39 -0.58
CA GLU A 106 7.32 1.84 -0.69
C GLU A 106 6.66 2.43 0.56
N LEU A 107 7.25 3.48 1.13
CA LEU A 107 6.63 4.23 2.23
C LEU A 107 5.38 4.95 1.71
N ALA A 108 4.22 4.60 2.26
CA ALA A 108 2.94 5.20 1.91
C ALA A 108 2.61 6.40 2.80
N THR A 109 2.81 6.27 4.11
CA THR A 109 2.53 7.33 5.08
C THR A 109 3.22 7.04 6.41
N SER A 110 3.25 8.05 7.27
CA SER A 110 3.68 7.90 8.66
C SER A 110 2.69 8.59 9.59
N THR A 111 2.56 8.06 10.80
CA THR A 111 1.74 8.68 11.86
C THR A 111 2.44 8.55 13.19
N GLU A 112 2.05 9.39 14.14
CA GLU A 112 2.41 9.23 15.53
C GLU A 112 1.18 8.77 16.30
N VAL A 113 1.36 7.72 17.10
CA VAL A 113 0.32 7.19 18.00
C VAL A 113 0.83 7.27 19.43
N LEU A 114 -0.04 7.62 20.35
CA LEU A 114 0.28 7.58 21.78
C LEU A 114 0.07 6.15 22.28
N ASP A 115 1.12 5.60 22.87
CA ASP A 115 1.04 4.35 23.63
C ASP A 115 1.33 4.68 25.09
N GLY A 116 0.27 4.84 25.87
CA GLY A 116 0.34 5.47 27.16
C GLY A 116 0.76 6.94 27.03
N ASN A 117 1.85 7.33 27.68
CA ASN A 117 2.40 8.71 27.64
C ASN A 117 3.54 8.88 26.62
N TYR A 118 3.85 7.86 25.83
CA TYR A 118 4.99 7.89 24.90
C TYR A 118 4.52 7.95 23.46
N PRO A 119 4.94 8.96 22.67
CA PRO A 119 4.67 8.98 21.25
C PRO A 119 5.48 7.88 20.58
N LYS A 120 4.80 7.07 19.77
CA LYS A 120 5.41 6.06 18.89
C LYS A 120 5.20 6.47 17.45
N ARG A 121 6.25 6.44 16.66
CA ARG A 121 6.15 6.62 15.21
C ARG A 121 5.83 5.29 14.56
N VAL A 122 4.79 5.29 13.72
CA VAL A 122 4.39 4.15 12.89
C VAL A 122 4.55 4.55 11.44
N LEU A 123 5.32 3.78 10.68
CA LEU A 123 5.52 3.93 9.25
C LEU A 123 4.71 2.86 8.53
N TYR A 124 3.93 3.24 7.53
CA TYR A 124 3.13 2.33 6.73
C TYR A 124 3.73 2.19 5.34
N PHE A 125 3.85 0.95 4.88
CA PHE A 125 4.43 0.59 3.61
C PHE A 125 3.44 -0.19 2.77
N ARG A 126 3.62 -0.12 1.45
CA ARG A 126 2.88 -0.92 0.47
C ARG A 126 3.82 -1.42 -0.61
N ARG A 127 3.47 -2.53 -1.24
CA ARG A 127 4.09 -2.98 -2.50
C ARG A 127 3.07 -3.68 -3.37
N LEU A 128 3.29 -3.71 -4.67
CA LEU A 128 2.49 -4.51 -5.58
C LEU A 128 2.75 -6.01 -5.32
N LYS A 129 1.68 -6.77 -5.18
CA LYS A 129 1.77 -8.22 -5.05
C LYS A 129 2.33 -8.80 -6.34
N SER A 130 3.48 -9.46 -6.27
CA SER A 130 4.06 -10.15 -7.41
C SER A 130 3.16 -11.31 -7.83
N GLY A 131 2.75 -11.32 -9.11
CA GLY A 131 1.95 -12.40 -9.68
C GLY A 131 0.45 -12.11 -9.87
N SER A 132 -0.04 -10.91 -9.57
CA SER A 132 -1.37 -10.47 -10.02
C SER A 132 -1.30 -10.08 -11.51
N LYS A 133 -1.23 -11.06 -12.38
CA LYS A 133 -1.49 -10.93 -13.84
C LYS A 133 -2.88 -11.40 -14.15
#